data_8d8ce47ee9cac31a1028a3b030e54476
#
_entry.id   8d8ce47ee9cac31a1028a3b030e54476
#
_cell.length_a   1.000
_cell.length_b   1.000
_cell.length_c   1.000
_cell.angle_alpha   90.00
_cell.angle_beta   90.00
_cell.angle_gamma   90.00
#
_symmetry.space_group_name_H-M   'P 1'
#
loop_
_entity.id
_entity.type
_entity.pdbx_description
1 polymer ?
#
loop_
_entity_poly.entity_id
_entity_poly.type
_entity_poly.pdbx_seq_one_letter_code
_entity_poly.pdbx_strand_id
1 'polypeptide(L)'
;MGRLLIVSRVERLAEHLELAEKYNVGFEINDFFDPQLLDDEKRQQAVIDRYLKTGLPEGSTMHGAFFDVTVFSNDAKIREISNLRMHQSMEIARKLHVKGVVFHTNWNPMVCGEIYENQIVERTVSYMKALLEQYPEIEIYLENMFDSDPRILTRISKELKVYKNYGVCLDYAHATIYGSNIAHWIEELTPYIKHLHINDNDLKQDQHLALGEGQIDWHRFMEYYRTRFADCSVLIETTQPENQAKSLQYLEAFDKGEIQKKIPGRVLHSEELLEKIFWYMNQLVDERGFSSTLMLLTNMGRCLVNSDRASFWYWDVKRKQYWTLAALDSEQIIVPEGSGIVGASIRNNEIILINDPYGDSRFNPEVDRKTGYKTRSILCIPVTNTQGKVIGAFQAINKMSENGTDGFDERDVNRLRLAAVYCGKTLESHLLYHEAQVDQLTGLKNRRGFYEYYSDSVRPALRNQTVSVIMCDIDFFKRVNDTYGHTAGDAVLMYIADILQRSIRGNGEVIRWGGEEFILLLPGRDLEQAVQLAEEIRTTVEVQGCPYETEEIRVTMSFGVRELDADIPADENIEYVDVKLYEAKETGRNRVVS
;
A
#
# COMPACT_ATOMS: atom_id res chain seq x y z
N MET A 1 13.31 -21.18 -17.10
CA MET A 1 13.63 -19.91 -16.41
C MET A 1 14.77 -19.23 -17.15
N GLY A 2 14.92 -17.89 -16.97
CA GLY A 2 16.13 -17.17 -17.38
C GLY A 2 17.37 -17.77 -16.71
N ARG A 3 18.40 -16.97 -16.50
CA ARG A 3 19.61 -17.48 -15.90
C ARG A 3 19.45 -17.83 -14.43
N LEU A 4 19.56 -19.11 -14.08
CA LEU A 4 19.60 -19.59 -12.70
C LEU A 4 21.00 -19.48 -12.11
N LEU A 5 21.07 -19.09 -10.85
CA LEU A 5 22.29 -19.01 -10.05
C LEU A 5 22.10 -19.79 -8.75
N ILE A 6 23.21 -20.27 -8.19
CA ILE A 6 23.28 -20.84 -6.84
C ILE A 6 24.32 -20.11 -6.02
N VAL A 7 24.15 -20.05 -4.70
CA VAL A 7 25.15 -19.49 -3.78
C VAL A 7 26.41 -20.33 -3.87
N SER A 8 27.57 -19.68 -4.09
CA SER A 8 28.87 -20.35 -4.05
C SER A 8 29.72 -19.82 -2.91
N ARG A 9 30.36 -20.73 -2.19
CA ARG A 9 31.40 -20.46 -1.19
C ARG A 9 32.64 -21.26 -1.50
N VAL A 10 33.81 -20.62 -1.33
CA VAL A 10 35.11 -21.21 -1.65
C VAL A 10 35.39 -22.50 -0.88
N GLU A 11 34.84 -22.67 0.30
CA GLU A 11 35.03 -23.86 1.14
C GLU A 11 34.46 -25.14 0.50
N ARG A 12 33.31 -25.01 -0.21
CA ARG A 12 32.60 -26.12 -0.89
C ARG A 12 32.58 -25.95 -2.41
N LEU A 13 33.55 -25.22 -2.98
CA LEU A 13 33.55 -24.84 -4.40
C LEU A 13 33.46 -26.04 -5.35
N ALA A 14 34.09 -27.17 -5.01
CA ALA A 14 34.04 -28.37 -5.86
C ALA A 14 32.61 -28.92 -6.02
N GLU A 15 31.83 -28.94 -4.92
CA GLU A 15 30.45 -29.42 -4.93
C GLU A 15 29.52 -28.43 -5.67
N HIS A 16 29.75 -27.12 -5.51
CA HIS A 16 29.00 -26.12 -6.27
C HIS A 16 29.30 -26.20 -7.78
N LEU A 17 30.55 -26.51 -8.18
CA LEU A 17 30.90 -26.69 -9.57
C LEU A 17 30.22 -27.92 -10.19
N GLU A 18 30.13 -29.05 -9.48
CA GLU A 18 29.38 -30.22 -9.92
C GLU A 18 27.91 -29.90 -10.19
N LEU A 19 27.30 -29.12 -9.29
CA LEU A 19 25.91 -28.65 -9.46
C LEU A 19 25.78 -27.69 -10.64
N ALA A 20 26.72 -26.73 -10.77
CA ALA A 20 26.72 -25.76 -11.85
C ALA A 20 26.84 -26.42 -13.22
N GLU A 21 27.71 -27.40 -13.35
CA GLU A 21 27.87 -28.18 -14.59
C GLU A 21 26.63 -29.03 -14.88
N LYS A 22 26.14 -29.76 -13.88
CA LYS A 22 24.98 -30.65 -14.03
C LYS A 22 23.71 -29.94 -14.44
N TYR A 23 23.44 -28.77 -13.88
CA TYR A 23 22.18 -28.02 -14.08
C TYR A 23 22.35 -26.80 -14.98
N ASN A 24 23.56 -26.55 -15.49
CA ASN A 24 23.90 -25.36 -16.29
C ASN A 24 23.50 -24.05 -15.61
N VAL A 25 23.90 -23.85 -14.36
CA VAL A 25 23.62 -22.67 -13.56
C VAL A 25 24.88 -21.86 -13.29
N GLY A 26 24.72 -20.56 -13.02
CA GLY A 26 25.80 -19.67 -12.60
C GLY A 26 25.98 -19.65 -11.09
N PHE A 27 26.89 -18.78 -10.64
CA PHE A 27 27.15 -18.55 -9.23
C PHE A 27 26.73 -17.15 -8.80
N GLU A 28 26.26 -17.04 -7.55
CA GLU A 28 26.43 -15.84 -6.77
C GLU A 28 27.46 -16.12 -5.67
N ILE A 29 28.57 -15.40 -5.73
CA ILE A 29 29.70 -15.59 -4.80
C ILE A 29 29.37 -14.92 -3.49
N ASN A 30 29.34 -15.70 -2.41
CA ASN A 30 28.95 -15.22 -1.08
C ASN A 30 30.05 -15.51 -0.04
N ASP A 31 31.31 -15.14 -0.37
CA ASP A 31 32.45 -15.19 0.56
C ASP A 31 32.80 -13.79 1.11
N PHE A 32 32.57 -12.74 0.29
CA PHE A 32 33.10 -11.40 0.54
C PHE A 32 32.17 -10.48 1.34
N PHE A 33 31.22 -11.06 2.09
CA PHE A 33 30.42 -10.31 3.04
C PHE A 33 31.13 -10.13 4.40
N ASP A 34 32.10 -11.00 4.72
CA ASP A 34 32.79 -11.00 6.00
C ASP A 34 33.82 -9.86 6.08
N PRO A 35 33.65 -8.89 7.01
CA PRO A 35 34.61 -7.80 7.21
C PRO A 35 36.04 -8.27 7.49
N GLN A 36 36.22 -9.42 8.16
CA GLN A 36 37.56 -9.96 8.45
C GLN A 36 38.27 -10.41 7.17
N LEU A 37 37.52 -10.97 6.19
CA LEU A 37 38.07 -11.32 4.89
C LEU A 37 38.35 -10.06 4.07
N LEU A 38 37.48 -9.06 4.13
CA LEU A 38 37.68 -7.79 3.42
C LEU A 38 38.90 -7.01 3.92
N ASP A 39 39.28 -7.15 5.17
CA ASP A 39 40.47 -6.49 5.77
C ASP A 39 41.75 -7.29 5.61
N ASP A 40 41.70 -8.58 5.23
CA ASP A 40 42.87 -9.42 5.01
C ASP A 40 43.15 -9.61 3.51
N GLU A 41 43.94 -8.71 2.93
CA GLU A 41 44.27 -8.71 1.50
C GLU A 41 44.87 -10.04 1.01
N LYS A 42 45.65 -10.75 1.86
CA LYS A 42 46.28 -12.03 1.48
C LYS A 42 45.24 -13.15 1.37
N ARG A 43 44.35 -13.25 2.37
CA ARG A 43 43.24 -14.21 2.35
C ARG A 43 42.27 -13.89 1.23
N GLN A 44 41.94 -12.62 1.07
CA GLN A 44 41.07 -12.14 -0.01
C GLN A 44 41.62 -12.55 -1.38
N GLN A 45 42.90 -12.28 -1.66
CA GLN A 45 43.51 -12.64 -2.95
C GLN A 45 43.54 -14.15 -3.15
N ALA A 46 43.80 -14.94 -2.10
CA ALA A 46 43.77 -16.40 -2.21
C ALA A 46 42.39 -16.96 -2.58
N VAL A 47 41.31 -16.34 -2.07
CA VAL A 47 39.93 -16.70 -2.44
C VAL A 47 39.65 -16.32 -3.91
N ILE A 48 40.04 -15.10 -4.31
CA ILE A 48 39.91 -14.64 -5.69
C ILE A 48 40.64 -15.57 -6.66
N ASP A 49 41.91 -15.89 -6.38
CA ASP A 49 42.74 -16.77 -7.24
C ASP A 49 42.13 -18.17 -7.38
N ARG A 50 41.49 -18.66 -6.30
CA ARG A 50 40.82 -19.96 -6.34
C ARG A 50 39.61 -19.96 -7.27
N TYR A 51 38.77 -18.93 -7.25
CA TYR A 51 37.66 -18.77 -8.19
C TYR A 51 38.14 -18.60 -9.63
N LEU A 52 39.15 -17.76 -9.85
CA LEU A 52 39.69 -17.52 -11.19
C LEU A 52 40.36 -18.79 -11.80
N LYS A 53 41.04 -19.59 -10.96
CA LYS A 53 41.67 -20.82 -11.39
C LYS A 53 40.67 -21.90 -11.83
N THR A 54 39.53 -21.98 -11.16
CA THR A 54 38.48 -22.95 -11.49
C THR A 54 37.60 -22.50 -12.66
N GLY A 55 37.60 -21.22 -12.99
CA GLY A 55 36.73 -20.60 -13.98
C GLY A 55 35.32 -20.40 -13.45
N LEU A 56 34.83 -19.14 -13.48
CA LEU A 56 33.47 -18.82 -13.10
C LEU A 56 32.51 -19.05 -14.26
N PRO A 57 31.33 -19.62 -14.01
CA PRO A 57 30.28 -19.67 -15.02
C PRO A 57 29.95 -18.26 -15.50
N GLU A 58 29.72 -18.07 -16.80
CA GLU A 58 29.40 -16.78 -17.40
C GLU A 58 28.18 -16.13 -16.72
N GLY A 59 28.22 -14.79 -16.44
CA GLY A 59 27.19 -13.97 -15.79
C GLY A 59 26.93 -14.32 -14.32
N SER A 60 27.92 -14.92 -13.66
CA SER A 60 27.92 -15.01 -12.20
C SER A 60 27.85 -13.63 -11.58
N THR A 61 27.23 -13.55 -10.41
CA THR A 61 27.12 -12.35 -9.57
C THR A 61 27.88 -12.53 -8.27
N MET A 62 27.90 -11.52 -7.45
CA MET A 62 28.51 -11.56 -6.13
C MET A 62 27.61 -10.84 -5.13
N HIS A 63 27.46 -11.39 -3.93
CA HIS A 63 26.91 -10.66 -2.82
C HIS A 63 28.01 -9.77 -2.20
N GLY A 64 27.74 -8.47 -2.11
CA GLY A 64 28.65 -7.51 -1.47
C GLY A 64 28.58 -7.57 0.05
N ALA A 65 29.31 -6.67 0.71
CA ALA A 65 29.17 -6.46 2.14
C ALA A 65 27.76 -6.04 2.49
N PHE A 66 27.11 -6.70 3.45
CA PHE A 66 25.69 -6.45 3.71
C PHE A 66 25.36 -6.08 5.15
N PHE A 67 25.93 -6.73 6.17
CA PHE A 67 25.71 -6.33 7.55
C PHE A 67 26.43 -5.02 7.86
N ASP A 68 25.80 -4.15 8.63
CA ASP A 68 26.34 -2.89 9.13
C ASP A 68 26.76 -1.85 8.05
N VAL A 69 26.36 -2.06 6.78
CA VAL A 69 26.61 -1.12 5.69
C VAL A 69 25.45 -0.13 5.58
N THR A 70 25.63 1.07 6.17
CA THR A 70 24.57 2.08 6.29
C THR A 70 25.03 3.41 5.68
N VAL A 71 24.95 3.52 4.35
CA VAL A 71 25.41 4.70 3.60
C VAL A 71 24.61 5.97 3.91
N PHE A 72 23.41 5.83 4.45
CA PHE A 72 22.54 6.92 4.85
C PHE A 72 22.66 7.34 6.31
N SER A 73 23.55 6.72 7.11
CA SER A 73 23.74 7.03 8.53
C SER A 73 23.97 8.52 8.78
N ASN A 74 23.51 9.03 9.94
CA ASN A 74 23.83 10.37 10.40
C ASN A 74 25.30 10.49 10.86
N ASP A 75 25.90 9.39 11.34
CA ASP A 75 27.30 9.37 11.76
C ASP A 75 28.23 9.29 10.54
N ALA A 76 29.14 10.26 10.43
CA ALA A 76 30.08 10.34 9.32
C ALA A 76 31.06 9.15 9.29
N LYS A 77 31.45 8.62 10.45
CA LYS A 77 32.34 7.46 10.54
C LYS A 77 31.66 6.17 10.06
N ILE A 78 30.36 6.00 10.37
CA ILE A 78 29.59 4.88 9.85
C ILE A 78 29.47 4.98 8.32
N ARG A 79 29.24 6.16 7.78
CA ARG A 79 29.23 6.35 6.33
C ARG A 79 30.59 6.08 5.69
N GLU A 80 31.69 6.49 6.32
CA GLU A 80 33.04 6.26 5.83
C GLU A 80 33.36 4.76 5.74
N ILE A 81 33.05 3.99 6.80
CA ILE A 81 33.29 2.54 6.80
C ILE A 81 32.34 1.84 5.81
N SER A 82 31.09 2.26 5.70
CA SER A 82 30.13 1.72 4.72
C SER A 82 30.63 1.95 3.30
N ASN A 83 31.11 3.14 3.01
CA ASN A 83 31.72 3.48 1.72
C ASN A 83 32.93 2.59 1.42
N LEU A 84 33.84 2.40 2.38
CA LEU A 84 34.99 1.51 2.23
C LEU A 84 34.55 0.09 1.86
N ARG A 85 33.58 -0.49 2.58
CA ARG A 85 33.08 -1.85 2.35
C ARG A 85 32.46 -2.03 0.97
N MET A 86 31.65 -1.09 0.55
CA MET A 86 31.04 -1.15 -0.77
C MET A 86 32.09 -1.05 -1.89
N HIS A 87 33.08 -0.15 -1.77
CA HIS A 87 34.17 -0.07 -2.73
C HIS A 87 35.06 -1.32 -2.74
N GLN A 88 35.37 -1.92 -1.59
CA GLN A 88 36.08 -3.20 -1.52
C GLN A 88 35.30 -4.29 -2.29
N SER A 89 33.99 -4.38 -2.08
CA SER A 89 33.12 -5.32 -2.83
C SER A 89 33.19 -5.09 -4.34
N MET A 90 33.09 -3.84 -4.79
CA MET A 90 33.15 -3.50 -6.21
C MET A 90 34.52 -3.82 -6.84
N GLU A 91 35.64 -3.56 -6.15
CA GLU A 91 36.97 -3.91 -6.64
C GLU A 91 37.18 -5.42 -6.72
N ILE A 92 36.64 -6.19 -5.78
CA ILE A 92 36.67 -7.66 -5.85
C ILE A 92 35.83 -8.15 -7.03
N ALA A 93 34.62 -7.60 -7.21
CA ALA A 93 33.74 -7.92 -8.34
C ALA A 93 34.42 -7.67 -9.69
N ARG A 94 35.15 -6.56 -9.81
CA ARG A 94 35.96 -6.22 -11.00
C ARG A 94 37.04 -7.27 -11.24
N LYS A 95 37.79 -7.69 -10.20
CA LYS A 95 38.83 -8.72 -10.30
C LYS A 95 38.28 -10.09 -10.70
N LEU A 96 37.09 -10.43 -10.23
CA LEU A 96 36.39 -11.68 -10.53
C LEU A 96 35.64 -11.66 -11.86
N HIS A 97 35.52 -10.49 -12.50
CA HIS A 97 34.75 -10.28 -13.73
C HIS A 97 33.30 -10.75 -13.63
N VAL A 98 32.67 -10.57 -12.46
CA VAL A 98 31.25 -10.89 -12.25
C VAL A 98 30.35 -9.86 -12.92
N LYS A 99 29.14 -10.29 -13.30
CA LYS A 99 28.16 -9.45 -13.99
C LYS A 99 27.63 -8.33 -13.09
N GLY A 100 27.40 -8.62 -11.82
CA GLY A 100 26.79 -7.65 -10.90
C GLY A 100 27.04 -7.96 -9.44
N VAL A 101 26.74 -7.00 -8.60
CA VAL A 101 26.88 -7.06 -7.13
C VAL A 101 25.56 -6.70 -6.47
N VAL A 102 25.15 -7.50 -5.50
CA VAL A 102 23.95 -7.27 -4.67
C VAL A 102 24.34 -6.56 -3.38
N PHE A 103 23.61 -5.52 -3.01
CA PHE A 103 23.71 -4.81 -1.73
C PHE A 103 22.32 -4.63 -1.14
N HIS A 104 22.20 -4.64 0.18
CA HIS A 104 20.93 -4.46 0.89
C HIS A 104 20.54 -2.99 1.07
N THR A 105 19.24 -2.72 1.19
CA THR A 105 18.73 -1.41 1.62
C THR A 105 19.16 -1.07 3.04
N ASN A 106 19.27 -2.06 3.93
CA ASN A 106 19.54 -1.93 5.37
C ASN A 106 18.64 -0.90 6.07
N TRP A 107 17.46 -0.63 5.50
CA TRP A 107 16.45 0.19 6.14
C TRP A 107 15.80 -0.57 7.29
N ASN A 108 15.67 0.09 8.44
CA ASN A 108 14.96 -0.47 9.59
C ASN A 108 13.53 0.10 9.64
N PRO A 109 12.49 -0.67 9.31
CA PRO A 109 11.11 -0.21 9.29
C PRO A 109 10.53 0.10 10.68
N MET A 110 11.20 -0.34 11.75
CA MET A 110 10.81 0.03 13.13
C MET A 110 11.11 1.49 13.45
N VAL A 111 11.98 2.13 12.68
CA VAL A 111 12.26 3.56 12.78
C VAL A 111 11.52 4.25 11.65
N CYS A 112 10.32 4.75 11.95
CA CYS A 112 9.46 5.42 10.99
C CYS A 112 9.45 6.94 11.21
N GLY A 113 9.18 7.67 10.13
CA GLY A 113 9.03 9.13 10.11
C GLY A 113 9.53 9.72 8.81
N GLU A 114 8.74 10.63 8.26
CA GLU A 114 8.97 11.19 6.93
C GLU A 114 10.37 11.82 6.77
N ILE A 115 10.85 12.53 7.80
CA ILE A 115 12.20 13.14 7.78
C ILE A 115 13.27 12.05 7.66
N TYR A 116 13.14 10.97 8.41
CA TYR A 116 14.09 9.87 8.38
C TYR A 116 14.05 9.13 7.04
N GLU A 117 12.88 8.83 6.52
CA GLU A 117 12.72 8.18 5.22
C GLU A 117 13.25 9.03 4.07
N ASN A 118 12.96 10.34 4.06
CA ASN A 118 13.51 11.26 3.07
C ASN A 118 15.04 11.28 3.10
N GLN A 119 15.63 11.33 4.29
CA GLN A 119 17.08 11.28 4.46
C GLN A 119 17.69 9.96 3.93
N ILE A 120 17.03 8.81 4.20
CA ILE A 120 17.47 7.52 3.65
C ILE A 120 17.48 7.58 2.12
N VAL A 121 16.37 7.99 1.52
CA VAL A 121 16.24 8.05 0.06
C VAL A 121 17.28 8.99 -0.54
N GLU A 122 17.38 10.23 -0.08
CA GLU A 122 18.30 11.25 -0.62
C GLU A 122 19.76 10.81 -0.53
N ARG A 123 20.18 10.31 0.63
CA ARG A 123 21.57 9.89 0.83
C ARG A 123 21.91 8.62 0.07
N THR A 124 21.02 7.64 0.07
CA THR A 124 21.22 6.42 -0.71
C THR A 124 21.28 6.72 -2.19
N VAL A 125 20.38 7.54 -2.73
CA VAL A 125 20.39 7.96 -4.13
C VAL A 125 21.69 8.71 -4.48
N SER A 126 22.09 9.68 -3.65
CA SER A 126 23.34 10.42 -3.88
C SER A 126 24.56 9.51 -3.89
N TYR A 127 24.63 8.57 -2.94
CA TYR A 127 25.72 7.62 -2.84
C TYR A 127 25.74 6.64 -4.04
N MET A 128 24.60 6.05 -4.36
CA MET A 128 24.48 5.08 -5.45
C MET A 128 24.77 5.71 -6.81
N LYS A 129 24.39 6.96 -7.07
CA LYS A 129 24.77 7.68 -8.30
C LYS A 129 26.28 7.69 -8.48
N ALA A 130 27.03 8.09 -7.46
CA ALA A 130 28.49 8.11 -7.52
C ALA A 130 29.09 6.71 -7.74
N LEU A 131 28.56 5.70 -7.08
CA LEU A 131 29.04 4.32 -7.22
C LEU A 131 28.76 3.77 -8.61
N LEU A 132 27.56 3.99 -9.18
CA LEU A 132 27.15 3.56 -10.51
C LEU A 132 27.99 4.23 -11.62
N GLU A 133 28.36 5.51 -11.44
CA GLU A 133 29.21 6.24 -12.35
C GLU A 133 30.67 5.77 -12.31
N GLN A 134 31.15 5.34 -11.13
CA GLN A 134 32.50 4.84 -10.95
C GLN A 134 32.70 3.43 -11.51
N TYR A 135 31.65 2.61 -11.54
CA TYR A 135 31.69 1.21 -11.97
C TYR A 135 30.66 0.93 -13.09
N PRO A 136 30.76 1.60 -14.23
CA PRO A 136 29.75 1.49 -15.29
C PRO A 136 29.68 0.12 -15.95
N GLU A 137 30.72 -0.72 -15.80
CA GLU A 137 30.83 -2.07 -16.35
C GLU A 137 30.21 -3.17 -15.47
N ILE A 138 29.85 -2.84 -14.22
CA ILE A 138 29.29 -3.80 -13.25
C ILE A 138 27.86 -3.40 -12.93
N GLU A 139 26.92 -4.33 -13.00
CA GLU A 139 25.56 -4.07 -12.54
C GLU A 139 25.51 -4.01 -11.00
N ILE A 140 24.74 -3.09 -10.45
CA ILE A 140 24.54 -2.97 -9.01
C ILE A 140 23.07 -3.17 -8.72
N TYR A 141 22.77 -4.16 -7.88
CA TYR A 141 21.42 -4.51 -7.47
C TYR A 141 21.20 -4.10 -6.02
N LEU A 142 20.10 -3.38 -5.77
CA LEU A 142 19.69 -3.02 -4.42
C LEU A 142 18.55 -3.95 -3.98
N GLU A 143 18.76 -4.64 -2.86
CA GLU A 143 17.90 -5.71 -2.36
C GLU A 143 17.09 -5.28 -1.14
N ASN A 144 15.82 -5.71 -1.09
CA ASN A 144 14.99 -5.61 0.11
C ASN A 144 15.43 -6.65 1.16
N MET A 145 15.64 -6.19 2.39
CA MET A 145 16.00 -7.07 3.53
C MET A 145 14.87 -7.13 4.55
N PHE A 146 14.83 -6.19 5.48
CA PHE A 146 13.79 -6.10 6.52
C PHE A 146 12.64 -5.18 6.13
N ASP A 147 12.62 -4.73 4.90
CA ASP A 147 11.66 -3.76 4.40
C ASP A 147 10.23 -4.30 4.53
N SER A 148 9.36 -3.58 5.24
CA SER A 148 7.97 -3.99 5.45
C SER A 148 7.06 -3.65 4.26
N ASP A 149 7.50 -2.75 3.38
CA ASP A 149 6.83 -2.39 2.13
C ASP A 149 7.84 -1.82 1.10
N PRO A 150 7.50 -1.77 -0.20
CA PRO A 150 8.43 -1.40 -1.26
C PRO A 150 8.73 0.10 -1.37
N ARG A 151 8.05 0.99 -0.62
CA ARG A 151 8.05 2.45 -0.87
C ARG A 151 9.42 3.11 -0.89
N ILE A 152 10.34 2.73 0.03
CA ILE A 152 11.69 3.31 0.08
C ILE A 152 12.48 2.87 -1.14
N LEU A 153 12.49 1.57 -1.43
CA LEU A 153 13.18 1.00 -2.58
C LEU A 153 12.60 1.53 -3.90
N THR A 154 11.28 1.68 -4.00
CA THR A 154 10.60 2.30 -5.16
C THR A 154 11.04 3.75 -5.37
N ARG A 155 11.11 4.56 -4.30
CA ARG A 155 11.55 5.97 -4.37
C ARG A 155 13.01 6.07 -4.82
N ILE A 156 13.89 5.25 -4.27
CA ILE A 156 15.29 5.18 -4.69
C ILE A 156 15.38 4.77 -6.17
N SER A 157 14.64 3.75 -6.58
CA SER A 157 14.68 3.21 -7.94
C SER A 157 14.15 4.19 -9.00
N LYS A 158 13.15 5.00 -8.66
CA LYS A 158 12.65 6.08 -9.55
C LYS A 158 13.75 7.05 -9.94
N GLU A 159 14.65 7.39 -9.01
CA GLU A 159 15.78 8.29 -9.25
C GLU A 159 16.94 7.61 -9.99
N LEU A 160 17.16 6.31 -9.75
CA LEU A 160 18.32 5.58 -10.29
C LEU A 160 18.05 4.87 -11.63
N LYS A 161 16.80 4.77 -12.09
CA LYS A 161 16.44 4.07 -13.34
C LYS A 161 17.13 4.58 -14.61
N VAL A 162 17.69 5.77 -14.56
CA VAL A 162 18.44 6.36 -15.69
C VAL A 162 19.80 5.69 -15.92
N TYR A 163 20.33 5.01 -14.89
CA TYR A 163 21.59 4.27 -14.94
C TYR A 163 21.33 2.85 -15.44
N LYS A 164 21.91 2.49 -16.59
CA LYS A 164 21.71 1.18 -17.20
C LYS A 164 22.23 0.02 -16.35
N ASN A 165 23.26 0.27 -15.55
CA ASN A 165 23.87 -0.67 -14.64
C ASN A 165 23.20 -0.69 -13.24
N TYR A 166 22.09 0.00 -13.03
CA TYR A 166 21.26 -0.12 -11.82
C TYR A 166 20.16 -1.16 -12.04
N GLY A 167 19.84 -1.91 -11.00
CA GLY A 167 18.67 -2.77 -10.90
C GLY A 167 18.23 -3.00 -9.46
N VAL A 168 17.05 -3.54 -9.29
CA VAL A 168 16.56 -4.07 -8.01
C VAL A 168 16.79 -5.57 -7.99
N CYS A 169 17.32 -6.08 -6.89
CA CYS A 169 17.19 -7.46 -6.50
C CYS A 169 15.93 -7.58 -5.63
N LEU A 170 14.92 -8.28 -6.10
CA LEU A 170 13.79 -8.61 -5.25
C LEU A 170 14.05 -9.94 -4.57
N ASP A 171 14.33 -9.92 -3.27
CA ASP A 171 14.21 -11.12 -2.46
C ASP A 171 12.72 -11.39 -2.19
N TYR A 172 12.24 -12.43 -2.88
CA TYR A 172 10.85 -12.83 -2.80
C TYR A 172 10.49 -13.42 -1.45
N ALA A 173 11.42 -14.10 -0.80
CA ALA A 173 11.24 -14.69 0.52
C ALA A 173 11.13 -13.59 1.60
N HIS A 174 12.04 -12.62 1.61
CA HIS A 174 11.97 -11.47 2.51
C HIS A 174 10.66 -10.68 2.33
N ALA A 175 10.26 -10.42 1.08
CA ALA A 175 9.00 -9.73 0.80
C ALA A 175 7.75 -10.50 1.27
N THR A 176 7.82 -11.84 1.38
CA THR A 176 6.72 -12.67 1.93
C THR A 176 6.74 -12.75 3.46
N ILE A 177 7.91 -12.61 4.09
CA ILE A 177 8.05 -12.64 5.56
C ILE A 177 7.72 -11.28 6.17
N TYR A 178 8.38 -10.24 5.67
CA TYR A 178 8.33 -8.89 6.28
C TYR A 178 7.27 -8.01 5.65
N GLY A 179 6.88 -8.28 4.39
CA GLY A 179 5.87 -7.52 3.67
C GLY A 179 4.46 -8.09 3.82
N SER A 180 3.47 -7.22 3.96
CA SER A 180 2.07 -7.63 4.12
C SER A 180 1.39 -8.08 2.82
N ASN A 181 1.90 -7.65 1.65
CA ASN A 181 1.26 -7.88 0.35
C ASN A 181 2.28 -8.01 -0.78
N ILE A 182 2.62 -9.24 -1.14
CA ILE A 182 3.58 -9.51 -2.22
C ILE A 182 3.13 -8.94 -3.59
N ALA A 183 1.82 -8.86 -3.87
CA ALA A 183 1.35 -8.28 -5.12
C ALA A 183 1.72 -6.79 -5.23
N HIS A 184 1.66 -6.06 -4.14
CA HIS A 184 2.09 -4.65 -4.09
C HIS A 184 3.60 -4.50 -4.37
N TRP A 185 4.43 -5.38 -3.82
CA TRP A 185 5.86 -5.42 -4.12
C TRP A 185 6.13 -5.62 -5.62
N ILE A 186 5.42 -6.59 -6.22
CA ILE A 186 5.54 -6.89 -7.64
C ILE A 186 5.10 -5.71 -8.50
N GLU A 187 3.98 -5.07 -8.17
CA GLU A 187 3.43 -3.93 -8.91
C GLU A 187 4.38 -2.73 -8.90
N GLU A 188 4.86 -2.36 -7.73
CA GLU A 188 5.73 -1.19 -7.55
C GLU A 188 7.13 -1.37 -8.13
N LEU A 189 7.71 -2.57 -8.01
CA LEU A 189 9.11 -2.80 -8.35
C LEU A 189 9.35 -3.42 -9.73
N THR A 190 8.33 -3.99 -10.40
CA THR A 190 8.48 -4.62 -11.73
C THR A 190 9.34 -3.82 -12.72
N PRO A 191 9.22 -2.48 -12.84
CA PRO A 191 10.01 -1.72 -13.80
C PRO A 191 11.52 -1.68 -13.52
N TYR A 192 11.95 -2.10 -12.33
CA TYR A 192 13.32 -1.95 -11.84
C TYR A 192 14.02 -3.28 -11.56
N ILE A 193 13.26 -4.38 -11.43
CA ILE A 193 13.80 -5.69 -11.09
C ILE A 193 14.64 -6.22 -12.24
N LYS A 194 15.88 -6.63 -11.93
CA LYS A 194 16.80 -7.34 -12.84
C LYS A 194 17.31 -8.65 -12.26
N HIS A 195 17.20 -8.81 -10.95
CA HIS A 195 17.66 -9.95 -10.20
C HIS A 195 16.62 -10.37 -9.16
N LEU A 196 16.57 -11.65 -8.86
CA LEU A 196 15.64 -12.23 -7.90
C LEU A 196 16.41 -13.17 -6.97
N HIS A 197 16.16 -13.07 -5.67
CA HIS A 197 16.54 -14.09 -4.69
C HIS A 197 15.31 -14.91 -4.31
N ILE A 198 15.48 -16.22 -4.25
CA ILE A 198 14.45 -17.16 -3.87
C ILE A 198 14.97 -18.23 -2.91
N ASN A 199 14.31 -18.42 -1.83
CA ASN A 199 14.45 -19.53 -0.89
C ASN A 199 13.07 -19.86 -0.32
N ASP A 200 12.92 -20.97 0.38
CA ASP A 200 11.66 -21.28 1.04
C ASP A 200 11.76 -21.04 2.56
N ASN A 201 10.61 -20.80 3.18
CA ASN A 201 10.51 -20.53 4.61
C ASN A 201 9.10 -20.83 5.14
N ASP A 202 8.91 -20.69 6.45
CA ASP A 202 7.61 -20.90 7.12
C ASP A 202 6.72 -19.62 7.15
N LEU A 203 7.06 -18.57 6.38
CA LEU A 203 6.42 -17.25 6.37
C LEU A 203 6.55 -16.47 7.71
N LYS A 204 7.47 -16.89 8.58
CA LYS A 204 7.73 -16.24 9.87
C LYS A 204 9.20 -15.89 10.06
N GLN A 205 10.08 -16.76 9.59
CA GLN A 205 11.52 -16.64 9.77
C GLN A 205 12.25 -16.87 8.45
N ASP A 206 13.33 -16.16 8.25
CA ASP A 206 14.21 -16.33 7.11
C ASP A 206 15.09 -17.59 7.31
N GLN A 207 14.57 -18.74 6.83
CA GLN A 207 15.15 -20.06 7.10
C GLN A 207 16.02 -20.59 5.98
N HIS A 208 15.99 -19.98 4.79
CA HIS A 208 16.70 -20.43 3.60
C HIS A 208 16.52 -21.93 3.30
N LEU A 209 15.28 -22.44 3.40
CA LEU A 209 14.95 -23.84 3.09
C LEU A 209 15.06 -24.11 1.60
N ALA A 210 15.17 -25.38 1.23
CA ALA A 210 15.03 -25.78 -0.17
C ALA A 210 13.61 -25.49 -0.69
N LEU A 211 13.51 -25.13 -1.98
CA LEU A 211 12.21 -24.83 -2.61
C LEU A 211 11.25 -26.02 -2.46
N GLY A 212 10.04 -25.74 -2.02
CA GLY A 212 9.00 -26.75 -1.75
C GLY A 212 9.05 -27.36 -0.35
N GLU A 213 10.06 -27.08 0.49
CA GLU A 213 10.12 -27.52 1.88
C GLU A 213 9.43 -26.55 2.86
N GLY A 214 9.16 -25.31 2.44
CA GLY A 214 8.48 -24.28 3.22
C GLY A 214 7.01 -24.06 2.82
N GLN A 215 6.55 -22.83 3.00
CA GLN A 215 5.14 -22.44 2.82
C GLN A 215 4.92 -21.41 1.71
N ILE A 216 5.96 -20.98 0.98
CA ILE A 216 5.82 -20.03 -0.11
C ILE A 216 5.00 -20.63 -1.27
N ASP A 217 4.07 -19.85 -1.83
CA ASP A 217 3.30 -20.24 -3.02
C ASP A 217 4.15 -20.11 -4.30
N TRP A 218 4.85 -21.17 -4.64
CA TRP A 218 5.72 -21.22 -5.84
C TRP A 218 4.95 -21.17 -7.15
N HIS A 219 3.67 -21.55 -7.18
CA HIS A 219 2.85 -21.39 -8.39
C HIS A 219 2.58 -19.93 -8.67
N ARG A 220 2.29 -19.15 -7.63
CA ARG A 220 2.11 -17.70 -7.74
C ARG A 220 3.40 -17.00 -8.12
N PHE A 221 4.54 -17.40 -7.51
CA PHE A 221 5.85 -16.90 -7.92
C PHE A 221 6.12 -17.18 -9.41
N MET A 222 5.88 -18.40 -9.88
CA MET A 222 6.11 -18.79 -11.28
C MET A 222 5.18 -18.06 -12.25
N GLU A 223 3.97 -17.72 -11.86
CA GLU A 223 3.06 -16.88 -12.63
C GLU A 223 3.65 -15.47 -12.80
N TYR A 224 4.10 -14.82 -11.72
CA TYR A 224 4.79 -13.54 -11.79
C TYR A 224 6.06 -13.62 -12.61
N TYR A 225 6.87 -14.64 -12.37
CA TYR A 225 8.11 -14.83 -13.11
C TYR A 225 7.88 -14.88 -14.62
N ARG A 226 6.98 -15.75 -15.08
CA ARG A 226 6.68 -15.93 -16.51
C ARG A 226 6.09 -14.70 -17.17
N THR A 227 5.32 -13.91 -16.44
CA THR A 227 4.60 -12.75 -16.99
C THR A 227 5.38 -11.45 -16.87
N ARG A 228 6.31 -11.33 -15.92
CA ARG A 228 6.94 -10.05 -15.59
C ARG A 228 8.47 -10.09 -15.48
N PHE A 229 9.07 -11.25 -15.18
CA PHE A 229 10.48 -11.36 -14.81
C PHE A 229 11.25 -12.40 -15.63
N ALA A 230 10.73 -12.82 -16.79
CA ALA A 230 11.32 -13.90 -17.60
C ALA A 230 12.79 -13.64 -17.99
N ASP A 231 13.18 -12.38 -18.11
CA ASP A 231 14.54 -11.96 -18.49
C ASP A 231 15.47 -11.73 -17.27
N CYS A 232 14.94 -11.81 -16.04
CA CYS A 232 15.73 -11.61 -14.84
C CYS A 232 16.55 -12.85 -14.49
N SER A 233 17.73 -12.65 -13.89
CA SER A 233 18.47 -13.73 -13.24
C SER A 233 17.83 -14.09 -11.90
N VAL A 234 17.92 -15.36 -11.52
CA VAL A 234 17.30 -15.89 -10.31
C VAL A 234 18.33 -16.65 -9.50
N LEU A 235 18.59 -16.23 -8.27
CA LEU A 235 19.42 -16.93 -7.30
C LEU A 235 18.58 -17.87 -6.45
N ILE A 236 18.96 -19.12 -6.36
CA ILE A 236 18.50 -20.03 -5.30
C ILE A 236 19.36 -19.76 -4.07
N GLU A 237 18.79 -19.02 -3.12
CA GLU A 237 19.54 -18.50 -1.97
C GLU A 237 19.56 -19.50 -0.80
N THR A 238 20.15 -20.64 -1.05
CA THR A 238 20.48 -21.63 -0.01
C THR A 238 21.98 -21.92 -0.05
N THR A 239 22.60 -22.04 1.11
CA THR A 239 24.07 -22.16 1.20
C THR A 239 24.59 -23.60 1.09
N GLN A 240 23.74 -24.59 1.38
CA GLN A 240 24.11 -26.00 1.38
C GLN A 240 23.86 -26.63 0.01
N PRO A 241 24.88 -27.27 -0.63
CA PRO A 241 24.73 -27.90 -1.94
C PRO A 241 23.58 -28.91 -2.01
N GLU A 242 23.28 -29.59 -0.91
CA GLU A 242 22.18 -30.54 -0.81
C GLU A 242 20.81 -29.86 -0.98
N ASN A 243 20.63 -28.68 -0.37
CA ASN A 243 19.41 -27.91 -0.50
C ASN A 243 19.32 -27.22 -1.88
N GLN A 244 20.45 -26.80 -2.45
CA GLN A 244 20.51 -26.29 -3.81
C GLN A 244 20.09 -27.37 -4.81
N ALA A 245 20.61 -28.59 -4.66
CA ALA A 245 20.24 -29.73 -5.51
C ALA A 245 18.75 -30.04 -5.44
N LYS A 246 18.14 -30.05 -4.23
CA LYS A 246 16.69 -30.23 -4.05
C LYS A 246 15.90 -29.11 -4.72
N SER A 247 16.33 -27.86 -4.57
CA SER A 247 15.68 -26.70 -5.17
C SER A 247 15.72 -26.74 -6.69
N LEU A 248 16.86 -27.13 -7.28
CA LEU A 248 17.00 -27.30 -8.73
C LEU A 248 16.10 -28.43 -9.25
N GLN A 249 16.05 -29.57 -8.54
CA GLN A 249 15.13 -30.68 -8.86
C GLN A 249 13.66 -30.25 -8.77
N TYR A 250 13.33 -29.44 -7.77
CA TYR A 250 11.98 -28.88 -7.61
C TYR A 250 11.58 -28.03 -8.81
N LEU A 251 12.46 -27.11 -9.27
CA LEU A 251 12.21 -26.28 -10.44
C LEU A 251 12.08 -27.10 -11.73
N GLU A 252 12.92 -28.13 -11.92
CA GLU A 252 12.77 -29.03 -13.07
C GLU A 252 11.42 -29.78 -13.05
N ALA A 253 11.02 -30.30 -11.89
CA ALA A 253 9.73 -30.96 -11.72
C ALA A 253 8.56 -30.00 -11.94
N PHE A 254 8.75 -28.73 -11.54
CA PHE A 254 7.76 -27.68 -11.76
C PHE A 254 7.56 -27.38 -13.26
N ASP A 255 8.66 -27.26 -14.02
CA ASP A 255 8.63 -27.02 -15.46
C ASP A 255 8.04 -28.20 -16.26
N LYS A 256 8.20 -29.43 -15.75
CA LYS A 256 7.57 -30.63 -16.30
C LYS A 256 6.07 -30.76 -15.92
N GLY A 257 5.55 -29.89 -15.05
CA GLY A 257 4.17 -29.94 -14.54
C GLY A 257 3.94 -31.08 -13.53
N GLU A 258 5.00 -31.62 -12.96
CA GLU A 258 4.96 -32.72 -11.96
C GLU A 258 4.63 -32.18 -10.55
N ILE A 259 4.90 -30.89 -10.31
CA ILE A 259 4.53 -30.24 -9.04
C ILE A 259 3.07 -29.84 -9.13
N GLN A 260 2.23 -30.54 -8.41
CA GLN A 260 0.86 -30.11 -8.21
C GLN A 260 0.85 -28.79 -7.43
N LYS A 261 -0.05 -27.86 -7.81
CA LYS A 261 -0.25 -26.63 -7.05
C LYS A 261 -0.45 -27.04 -5.59
N LYS A 262 0.50 -26.74 -4.69
CA LYS A 262 0.26 -26.82 -3.27
C LYS A 262 -0.91 -25.88 -3.02
N ILE A 263 -2.11 -26.43 -2.97
CA ILE A 263 -3.25 -25.69 -2.48
C ILE A 263 -2.91 -25.48 -1.01
N PRO A 264 -2.85 -24.23 -0.50
CA PRO A 264 -2.67 -24.02 0.93
C PRO A 264 -3.89 -24.60 1.66
N GLY A 265 -3.88 -25.91 1.85
CA GLY A 265 -4.97 -26.71 2.40
C GLY A 265 -4.72 -27.14 3.84
N ARG A 266 -3.72 -26.52 4.51
CA ARG A 266 -3.51 -26.80 5.92
C ARG A 266 -4.71 -26.30 6.71
N VAL A 267 -5.45 -27.22 7.29
CA VAL A 267 -6.47 -26.90 8.32
C VAL A 267 -5.72 -26.20 9.46
N LEU A 268 -5.89 -24.86 9.55
CA LEU A 268 -5.30 -24.09 10.63
C LEU A 268 -5.74 -24.68 11.97
N HIS A 269 -4.79 -25.07 12.81
CA HIS A 269 -5.08 -25.44 14.19
C HIS A 269 -5.66 -24.22 14.93
N SER A 270 -6.42 -24.45 15.98
CA SER A 270 -7.13 -23.39 16.70
C SER A 270 -6.21 -22.26 17.19
N GLU A 271 -4.96 -22.58 17.56
CA GLU A 271 -3.95 -21.61 17.98
C GLU A 271 -3.46 -20.75 16.80
N GLU A 272 -3.14 -21.35 15.68
CA GLU A 272 -2.73 -20.63 14.45
C GLU A 272 -3.84 -19.73 13.92
N LEU A 273 -5.10 -20.17 14.08
CA LEU A 273 -6.26 -19.37 13.71
C LEU A 273 -6.38 -18.11 14.59
N LEU A 274 -6.17 -18.26 15.90
CA LEU A 274 -6.18 -17.14 16.85
C LEU A 274 -5.02 -16.18 16.58
N GLU A 275 -3.80 -16.69 16.36
CA GLU A 275 -2.65 -15.86 16.02
C GLU A 275 -2.90 -15.02 14.76
N LYS A 276 -3.47 -15.60 13.70
CA LYS A 276 -3.83 -14.87 12.48
C LYS A 276 -4.89 -13.80 12.73
N ILE A 277 -5.93 -14.12 13.50
CA ILE A 277 -6.95 -13.14 13.87
C ILE A 277 -6.31 -11.96 14.62
N PHE A 278 -5.47 -12.24 15.63
CA PHE A 278 -4.78 -11.20 16.40
C PHE A 278 -3.84 -10.37 15.53
N TRP A 279 -3.13 -10.99 14.59
CA TRP A 279 -2.26 -10.27 13.66
C TRP A 279 -3.07 -9.28 12.81
N TYR A 280 -4.17 -9.71 12.18
CA TYR A 280 -5.04 -8.83 11.41
C TYR A 280 -5.67 -7.72 12.27
N MET A 281 -6.05 -8.05 13.50
CA MET A 281 -6.62 -7.06 14.43
C MET A 281 -5.61 -5.96 14.78
N ASN A 282 -4.35 -6.31 15.02
CA ASN A 282 -3.29 -5.33 15.28
C ASN A 282 -3.06 -4.42 14.07
N GLN A 283 -3.04 -4.96 12.85
CA GLN A 283 -2.93 -4.15 11.63
C GLN A 283 -4.11 -3.18 11.47
N LEU A 284 -5.32 -3.60 11.85
CA LEU A 284 -6.53 -2.77 11.77
C LEU A 284 -6.54 -1.59 12.76
N VAL A 285 -5.81 -1.67 13.87
CA VAL A 285 -5.70 -0.57 14.85
C VAL A 285 -4.95 0.62 14.26
N ASP A 286 -3.94 0.37 13.45
CA ASP A 286 -3.07 1.40 12.85
C ASP A 286 -3.61 1.92 11.51
N GLU A 287 -4.59 1.22 10.92
CA GLU A 287 -5.12 1.54 9.61
C GLU A 287 -6.21 2.62 9.68
N ARG A 288 -5.99 3.74 8.99
CA ARG A 288 -6.92 4.89 8.96
C ARG A 288 -7.74 4.98 7.68
N GLY A 289 -7.32 4.31 6.61
CA GLY A 289 -8.00 4.33 5.32
C GLY A 289 -9.16 3.34 5.24
N PHE A 290 -10.34 3.79 4.79
CA PHE A 290 -11.51 2.90 4.63
C PHE A 290 -11.24 1.75 3.65
N SER A 291 -10.61 2.05 2.52
CA SER A 291 -10.29 1.04 1.48
C SER A 291 -9.27 0.01 1.96
N SER A 292 -8.21 0.43 2.61
CA SER A 292 -7.18 -0.45 3.18
C SER A 292 -7.73 -1.30 4.32
N THR A 293 -8.59 -0.73 5.17
CA THR A 293 -9.34 -1.48 6.19
C THR A 293 -10.19 -2.60 5.56
N LEU A 294 -10.95 -2.30 4.49
CA LEU A 294 -11.73 -3.31 3.77
C LEU A 294 -10.85 -4.41 3.16
N MET A 295 -9.70 -4.05 2.61
CA MET A 295 -8.75 -5.02 2.06
C MET A 295 -8.19 -5.96 3.14
N LEU A 296 -7.79 -5.42 4.30
CA LEU A 296 -7.31 -6.22 5.44
C LEU A 296 -8.39 -7.19 5.93
N LEU A 297 -9.62 -6.72 6.11
CA LEU A 297 -10.76 -7.55 6.52
C LEU A 297 -11.06 -8.63 5.48
N THR A 298 -11.01 -8.29 4.19
CA THR A 298 -11.22 -9.25 3.10
C THR A 298 -10.15 -10.33 3.10
N ASN A 299 -8.87 -9.96 3.26
CA ASN A 299 -7.77 -10.90 3.34
C ASN A 299 -7.85 -11.78 4.60
N MET A 300 -8.25 -11.21 5.74
CA MET A 300 -8.49 -11.97 6.96
C MET A 300 -9.52 -13.09 6.69
N GLY A 301 -10.68 -12.76 6.18
CA GLY A 301 -11.72 -13.74 5.89
C GLY A 301 -11.26 -14.79 4.87
N ARG A 302 -10.57 -14.39 3.81
CA ARG A 302 -9.98 -15.30 2.82
C ARG A 302 -9.07 -16.35 3.47
N CYS A 303 -8.18 -15.90 4.35
CA CYS A 303 -7.25 -16.77 5.08
C CYS A 303 -7.97 -17.71 6.06
N LEU A 304 -8.99 -17.22 6.78
CA LEU A 304 -9.70 -18.01 7.81
C LEU A 304 -10.44 -19.22 7.22
N VAL A 305 -10.99 -19.08 6.02
CA VAL A 305 -11.73 -20.16 5.34
C VAL A 305 -10.93 -20.81 4.22
N ASN A 306 -9.69 -20.42 4.03
CA ASN A 306 -8.82 -20.94 2.97
C ASN A 306 -9.50 -20.95 1.60
N SER A 307 -9.94 -19.76 1.15
CA SER A 307 -10.57 -19.59 -0.16
C SER A 307 -9.61 -18.97 -1.18
N ASP A 308 -9.82 -19.29 -2.45
CA ASP A 308 -9.05 -18.72 -3.57
C ASP A 308 -9.26 -17.21 -3.65
N ARG A 309 -10.52 -16.76 -3.58
CA ARG A 309 -10.92 -15.37 -3.57
C ARG A 309 -11.85 -15.05 -2.41
N ALA A 310 -11.83 -13.78 -2.00
CA ALA A 310 -12.82 -13.22 -1.10
C ALA A 310 -13.10 -11.77 -1.47
N SER A 311 -14.26 -11.28 -1.08
CA SER A 311 -14.66 -9.89 -1.25
C SER A 311 -15.59 -9.49 -0.11
N PHE A 312 -15.47 -8.24 0.31
CA PHE A 312 -16.45 -7.61 1.18
C PHE A 312 -17.32 -6.68 0.35
N TRP A 313 -18.63 -6.85 0.43
CA TRP A 313 -19.64 -6.06 -0.28
C TRP A 313 -20.32 -5.11 0.69
N TYR A 314 -20.13 -3.81 0.47
CA TYR A 314 -20.81 -2.78 1.25
C TYR A 314 -22.17 -2.47 0.66
N TRP A 315 -23.18 -2.28 1.52
CA TRP A 315 -24.52 -1.88 1.09
C TRP A 315 -24.73 -0.37 1.23
N ASP A 316 -24.67 0.34 0.12
CA ASP A 316 -25.04 1.75 0.05
C ASP A 316 -26.56 1.88 -0.04
N VAL A 317 -27.19 2.07 1.11
CA VAL A 317 -28.65 2.20 1.24
C VAL A 317 -29.17 3.43 0.51
N LYS A 318 -28.41 4.55 0.50
CA LYS A 318 -28.84 5.80 -0.15
C LYS A 318 -28.87 5.67 -1.67
N ARG A 319 -27.87 5.00 -2.24
CA ARG A 319 -27.75 4.79 -3.70
C ARG A 319 -28.42 3.49 -4.19
N LYS A 320 -28.94 2.68 -3.27
CA LYS A 320 -29.56 1.37 -3.55
C LYS A 320 -28.67 0.44 -4.38
N GLN A 321 -27.43 0.31 -3.97
CA GLN A 321 -26.42 -0.49 -4.68
C GLN A 321 -25.47 -1.19 -3.69
N TYR A 322 -24.88 -2.31 -4.15
CA TYR A 322 -23.75 -2.92 -3.47
C TYR A 322 -22.47 -2.57 -4.19
N TRP A 323 -21.41 -2.36 -3.47
CA TRP A 323 -20.10 -2.19 -4.06
C TRP A 323 -19.02 -2.89 -3.26
N THR A 324 -17.94 -3.30 -3.94
CA THR A 324 -16.75 -3.88 -3.35
C THR A 324 -15.51 -3.32 -4.02
N LEU A 325 -14.39 -3.37 -3.32
CA LEU A 325 -13.08 -3.20 -3.91
C LEU A 325 -12.61 -4.58 -4.34
N ALA A 326 -12.27 -4.75 -5.61
CA ALA A 326 -11.68 -5.98 -6.10
C ALA A 326 -10.33 -6.19 -5.40
N ALA A 327 -10.13 -7.36 -4.82
CA ALA A 327 -8.93 -7.68 -4.02
C ALA A 327 -7.61 -7.65 -4.85
N LEU A 328 -7.68 -7.48 -6.16
CA LEU A 328 -6.52 -7.55 -7.07
C LEU A 328 -6.40 -6.38 -8.06
N ASP A 329 -7.49 -5.62 -8.28
CA ASP A 329 -7.47 -4.45 -9.17
C ASP A 329 -8.24 -3.32 -8.51
N SER A 330 -7.68 -2.13 -8.50
CA SER A 330 -8.18 -0.93 -7.84
C SER A 330 -9.54 -0.40 -8.35
N GLU A 331 -10.24 -1.13 -9.19
CA GLU A 331 -11.55 -0.74 -9.69
C GLU A 331 -12.68 -1.18 -8.76
N GLN A 332 -13.51 -0.23 -8.39
CA GLN A 332 -14.72 -0.44 -7.62
C GLN A 332 -15.76 -1.19 -8.48
N ILE A 333 -16.16 -2.39 -8.03
CA ILE A 333 -17.25 -3.12 -8.67
C ILE A 333 -18.56 -2.70 -8.01
N ILE A 334 -19.51 -2.24 -8.82
CA ILE A 334 -20.83 -1.80 -8.38
C ILE A 334 -21.89 -2.70 -9.00
N VAL A 335 -22.82 -3.19 -8.19
CA VAL A 335 -23.97 -3.96 -8.64
C VAL A 335 -25.27 -3.43 -8.04
N PRO A 336 -26.39 -3.49 -8.78
CA PRO A 336 -27.69 -3.06 -8.28
C PRO A 336 -28.15 -3.84 -7.05
N GLU A 337 -28.95 -3.20 -6.21
CA GLU A 337 -29.57 -3.84 -5.05
C GLU A 337 -30.33 -5.11 -5.44
N GLY A 338 -30.17 -6.16 -4.66
CA GLY A 338 -30.83 -7.44 -4.85
C GLY A 338 -30.19 -8.38 -5.85
N SER A 339 -29.05 -8.02 -6.45
CA SER A 339 -28.38 -8.84 -7.46
C SER A 339 -27.57 -9.97 -6.85
N GLY A 340 -27.68 -11.16 -7.41
CA GLY A 340 -26.81 -12.30 -7.15
C GLY A 340 -26.89 -12.89 -5.73
N ILE A 341 -25.90 -13.71 -5.39
CA ILE A 341 -25.77 -14.37 -4.09
C ILE A 341 -25.60 -13.35 -2.95
N VAL A 342 -24.81 -12.32 -3.16
CA VAL A 342 -24.60 -11.22 -2.19
C VAL A 342 -25.91 -10.50 -1.89
N GLY A 343 -26.66 -10.14 -2.93
CA GLY A 343 -27.95 -9.47 -2.76
C GLY A 343 -29.00 -10.34 -2.03
N ALA A 344 -28.99 -11.64 -2.29
CA ALA A 344 -29.85 -12.59 -1.57
C ALA A 344 -29.46 -12.67 -0.08
N SER A 345 -28.16 -12.78 0.23
CA SER A 345 -27.64 -12.86 1.60
C SER A 345 -27.98 -11.58 2.39
N ILE A 346 -27.76 -10.39 1.81
CA ILE A 346 -28.04 -9.11 2.49
C ILE A 346 -29.54 -8.92 2.73
N ARG A 347 -30.37 -9.17 1.71
CA ARG A 347 -31.82 -8.96 1.81
C ARG A 347 -32.48 -9.85 2.84
N ASN A 348 -32.09 -11.12 2.85
CA ASN A 348 -32.71 -12.11 3.73
C ASN A 348 -32.01 -12.21 5.10
N ASN A 349 -30.88 -11.52 5.28
CA ASN A 349 -29.99 -11.70 6.43
C ASN A 349 -29.63 -13.17 6.65
N GLU A 350 -29.28 -13.87 5.58
CA GLU A 350 -29.11 -15.33 5.56
C GLU A 350 -27.69 -15.71 5.10
N ILE A 351 -27.13 -16.71 5.74
CA ILE A 351 -25.88 -17.33 5.33
C ILE A 351 -26.16 -18.24 4.14
N ILE A 352 -25.42 -18.07 3.06
CA ILE A 352 -25.57 -18.86 1.84
C ILE A 352 -24.30 -19.66 1.60
N LEU A 353 -24.40 -20.98 1.64
CA LEU A 353 -23.34 -21.93 1.33
C LEU A 353 -23.74 -22.73 0.09
N ILE A 354 -22.92 -22.67 -0.97
CA ILE A 354 -23.21 -23.31 -2.25
C ILE A 354 -21.93 -24.01 -2.73
N ASN A 355 -21.99 -25.30 -2.93
CA ASN A 355 -20.89 -26.12 -3.47
C ASN A 355 -21.12 -26.55 -4.93
N ASP A 356 -22.22 -26.11 -5.55
CA ASP A 356 -22.48 -26.17 -6.98
C ASP A 356 -23.16 -24.86 -7.43
N PRO A 357 -22.39 -23.78 -7.69
CA PRO A 357 -22.96 -22.48 -8.04
C PRO A 357 -23.75 -22.47 -9.35
N TYR A 358 -23.36 -23.30 -10.33
CA TYR A 358 -24.04 -23.34 -11.63
C TYR A 358 -25.43 -23.98 -11.57
N GLY A 359 -25.71 -24.75 -10.52
CA GLY A 359 -27.04 -25.29 -10.20
C GLY A 359 -27.95 -24.32 -9.43
N ASP A 360 -27.42 -23.21 -8.93
CA ASP A 360 -28.17 -22.21 -8.15
C ASP A 360 -28.65 -21.05 -9.02
N SER A 361 -29.95 -20.82 -9.07
CA SER A 361 -30.58 -19.79 -9.92
C SER A 361 -30.18 -18.35 -9.54
N ARG A 362 -29.61 -18.12 -8.37
CA ARG A 362 -29.13 -16.82 -7.89
C ARG A 362 -27.71 -16.51 -8.40
N PHE A 363 -26.96 -17.52 -8.85
CA PHE A 363 -25.60 -17.34 -9.36
C PHE A 363 -25.61 -16.73 -10.77
N ASN A 364 -24.82 -15.66 -10.97
CA ASN A 364 -24.64 -15.08 -12.29
C ASN A 364 -23.30 -15.54 -12.89
N PRO A 365 -23.30 -16.38 -13.94
CA PRO A 365 -22.08 -16.92 -14.55
C PRO A 365 -21.41 -15.95 -15.55
N GLU A 366 -21.92 -14.73 -15.74
CA GLU A 366 -21.34 -13.79 -16.72
C GLU A 366 -19.93 -13.36 -16.37
N VAL A 367 -19.62 -13.19 -15.08
CA VAL A 367 -18.27 -12.83 -14.64
C VAL A 367 -17.29 -13.95 -14.99
N ASP A 368 -17.67 -15.20 -14.72
CA ASP A 368 -16.85 -16.38 -15.06
C ASP A 368 -16.63 -16.48 -16.57
N ARG A 369 -17.65 -16.22 -17.38
CA ARG A 369 -17.55 -16.24 -18.85
C ARG A 369 -16.60 -15.15 -19.38
N LYS A 370 -16.63 -13.94 -18.79
CA LYS A 370 -15.80 -12.81 -19.23
C LYS A 370 -14.34 -12.99 -18.83
N THR A 371 -14.08 -13.56 -17.64
CA THR A 371 -12.74 -13.65 -17.06
C THR A 371 -12.05 -15.00 -17.28
N GLY A 372 -12.79 -16.02 -17.75
CA GLY A 372 -12.30 -17.39 -17.82
C GLY A 372 -12.16 -18.08 -16.44
N TYR A 373 -12.59 -17.40 -15.38
CA TYR A 373 -12.60 -17.96 -14.03
C TYR A 373 -13.70 -19.01 -13.88
N LYS A 374 -13.50 -20.02 -13.06
CA LYS A 374 -14.50 -21.05 -12.78
C LYS A 374 -14.85 -21.07 -11.29
N THR A 375 -16.02 -20.61 -10.96
CA THR A 375 -16.55 -20.67 -9.60
C THR A 375 -17.06 -22.08 -9.29
N ARG A 376 -16.53 -22.71 -8.23
CA ARG A 376 -16.88 -24.07 -7.80
C ARG A 376 -17.65 -24.11 -6.48
N SER A 377 -17.38 -23.18 -5.59
CA SER A 377 -18.05 -23.07 -4.31
C SER A 377 -18.10 -21.61 -3.85
N ILE A 378 -19.17 -21.26 -3.14
CA ILE A 378 -19.42 -19.93 -2.60
C ILE A 378 -19.87 -20.06 -1.15
N LEU A 379 -19.27 -19.25 -0.27
CA LEU A 379 -19.77 -19.01 1.07
C LEU A 379 -20.00 -17.51 1.23
N CYS A 380 -21.24 -17.11 1.46
CA CYS A 380 -21.62 -15.72 1.66
C CYS A 380 -22.28 -15.53 3.02
N ILE A 381 -21.79 -14.56 3.79
CA ILE A 381 -22.29 -14.29 5.16
C ILE A 381 -22.65 -12.81 5.25
N PRO A 382 -23.87 -12.46 5.71
CA PRO A 382 -24.24 -11.07 5.94
C PRO A 382 -23.43 -10.50 7.12
N VAL A 383 -23.07 -9.24 6.99
CA VAL A 383 -22.32 -8.48 8.00
C VAL A 383 -23.27 -7.47 8.63
N THR A 384 -23.40 -7.54 9.95
CA THR A 384 -24.29 -6.66 10.70
C THR A 384 -23.50 -5.70 11.59
N ASN A 385 -24.05 -4.52 11.79
CA ASN A 385 -23.54 -3.59 12.81
C ASN A 385 -23.93 -4.02 14.23
N THR A 386 -23.53 -3.25 15.23
CA THR A 386 -23.82 -3.51 16.66
C THR A 386 -25.30 -3.50 16.99
N GLN A 387 -26.15 -2.89 16.16
CA GLN A 387 -27.61 -2.84 16.30
C GLN A 387 -28.31 -4.01 15.56
N GLY A 388 -27.56 -4.93 14.96
CA GLY A 388 -28.09 -6.05 14.20
C GLY A 388 -28.57 -5.69 12.78
N LYS A 389 -28.37 -4.45 12.33
CA LYS A 389 -28.70 -4.03 10.96
C LYS A 389 -27.64 -4.53 9.97
N VAL A 390 -28.06 -5.14 8.87
CA VAL A 390 -27.16 -5.56 7.81
C VAL A 390 -26.54 -4.33 7.13
N ILE A 391 -25.22 -4.30 7.04
CA ILE A 391 -24.44 -3.23 6.41
C ILE A 391 -23.67 -3.70 5.18
N GLY A 392 -23.65 -5.01 4.93
CA GLY A 392 -22.96 -5.62 3.80
C GLY A 392 -22.92 -7.13 3.89
N ALA A 393 -22.11 -7.76 3.07
CA ALA A 393 -21.87 -9.19 3.11
C ALA A 393 -20.41 -9.53 2.83
N PHE A 394 -19.92 -10.59 3.44
CA PHE A 394 -18.65 -11.20 3.15
C PHE A 394 -18.84 -12.40 2.23
N GLN A 395 -18.12 -12.44 1.12
CA GLN A 395 -18.20 -13.54 0.15
C GLN A 395 -16.81 -14.17 -0.02
N ALA A 396 -16.71 -15.49 0.20
CA ALA A 396 -15.56 -16.30 -0.13
C ALA A 396 -15.90 -17.21 -1.31
N ILE A 397 -14.96 -17.39 -2.24
CA ILE A 397 -15.15 -18.13 -3.47
C ILE A 397 -14.06 -19.19 -3.59
N ASN A 398 -14.43 -20.39 -4.02
CA ASN A 398 -13.58 -21.54 -4.24
C ASN A 398 -12.78 -21.93 -3.00
N LYS A 399 -13.35 -22.80 -2.18
CA LYS A 399 -12.62 -23.48 -1.10
C LYS A 399 -11.38 -24.14 -1.66
N MET A 400 -10.24 -23.87 -1.07
CA MET A 400 -8.99 -24.54 -1.39
C MET A 400 -8.79 -25.71 -0.42
N SER A 401 -8.70 -26.92 -0.95
CA SER A 401 -8.45 -28.15 -0.20
C SER A 401 -7.33 -28.94 -0.87
N GLU A 402 -6.71 -29.83 -0.11
CA GLU A 402 -5.61 -30.70 -0.62
C GLU A 402 -6.02 -31.52 -1.85
N ASN A 403 -7.29 -31.87 -1.96
CA ASN A 403 -7.83 -32.67 -3.07
C ASN A 403 -8.50 -31.85 -4.18
N GLY A 404 -8.59 -30.52 -4.04
CA GLY A 404 -9.18 -29.61 -5.03
C GLY A 404 -10.69 -29.77 -5.27
N THR A 405 -11.36 -30.64 -4.55
CA THR A 405 -12.77 -31.03 -4.76
C THR A 405 -13.70 -30.69 -3.60
N ASP A 406 -13.15 -30.31 -2.45
CA ASP A 406 -13.95 -30.03 -1.27
C ASP A 406 -14.62 -28.66 -1.38
N GLY A 407 -15.90 -28.60 -0.99
CA GLY A 407 -16.63 -27.37 -0.84
C GLY A 407 -16.43 -26.74 0.55
N PHE A 408 -17.09 -25.62 0.80
CA PHE A 408 -17.19 -25.05 2.14
C PHE A 408 -18.04 -25.93 3.05
N ASP A 409 -17.73 -25.96 4.36
CA ASP A 409 -18.44 -26.70 5.38
C ASP A 409 -18.90 -25.80 6.55
N GLU A 410 -19.57 -26.38 7.56
CA GLU A 410 -20.03 -25.66 8.75
C GLU A 410 -18.88 -25.03 9.57
N ARG A 411 -17.69 -25.60 9.52
CA ARG A 411 -16.51 -25.03 10.20
C ARG A 411 -16.08 -23.75 9.51
N ASP A 412 -16.14 -23.71 8.18
CA ASP A 412 -15.86 -22.50 7.40
C ASP A 412 -16.91 -21.41 7.67
N VAL A 413 -18.19 -21.81 7.80
CA VAL A 413 -19.26 -20.88 8.21
C VAL A 413 -18.94 -20.24 9.56
N ASN A 414 -18.53 -21.03 10.55
CA ASN A 414 -18.22 -20.51 11.88
C ASN A 414 -16.98 -19.60 11.88
N ARG A 415 -15.96 -19.94 11.10
CA ARG A 415 -14.75 -19.12 10.95
C ARG A 415 -15.05 -17.79 10.26
N LEU A 416 -15.77 -17.81 9.15
CA LEU A 416 -16.12 -16.61 8.42
C LEU A 416 -17.11 -15.73 9.20
N ARG A 417 -17.98 -16.32 10.04
CA ARG A 417 -18.86 -15.59 10.95
C ARG A 417 -18.07 -14.75 11.96
N LEU A 418 -16.95 -15.26 12.49
CA LEU A 418 -16.04 -14.46 13.33
C LEU A 418 -15.49 -13.25 12.56
N ALA A 419 -15.00 -13.46 11.34
CA ALA A 419 -14.54 -12.35 10.50
C ALA A 419 -15.67 -11.34 10.26
N ALA A 420 -16.88 -11.79 9.95
CA ALA A 420 -18.03 -10.92 9.70
C ALA A 420 -18.39 -10.04 10.92
N VAL A 421 -18.30 -10.58 12.15
CA VAL A 421 -18.53 -9.80 13.38
C VAL A 421 -17.49 -8.68 13.54
N TYR A 422 -16.21 -8.99 13.31
CA TYR A 422 -15.14 -8.00 13.37
C TYR A 422 -15.30 -6.96 12.27
N CYS A 423 -15.58 -7.39 11.03
CA CYS A 423 -15.88 -6.49 9.92
C CYS A 423 -17.01 -5.52 10.26
N GLY A 424 -18.10 -6.00 10.82
CA GLY A 424 -19.24 -5.19 11.19
C GLY A 424 -18.88 -4.09 12.18
N LYS A 425 -18.15 -4.46 13.25
CA LYS A 425 -17.72 -3.48 14.29
C LYS A 425 -16.71 -2.46 13.74
N THR A 426 -15.72 -2.91 12.98
CA THR A 426 -14.69 -2.02 12.43
C THR A 426 -15.29 -1.06 11.42
N LEU A 427 -16.14 -1.54 10.53
CA LEU A 427 -16.84 -0.71 9.55
C LEU A 427 -17.79 0.28 10.20
N GLU A 428 -18.54 -0.15 11.20
CA GLU A 428 -19.41 0.77 11.97
C GLU A 428 -18.59 1.87 12.65
N SER A 429 -17.46 1.52 13.27
CA SER A 429 -16.55 2.50 13.86
C SER A 429 -16.02 3.49 12.82
N HIS A 430 -15.60 3.01 11.65
CA HIS A 430 -15.16 3.88 10.55
C HIS A 430 -16.29 4.79 10.03
N LEU A 431 -17.48 4.25 9.83
CA LEU A 431 -18.62 5.02 9.37
C LEU A 431 -19.00 6.11 10.39
N LEU A 432 -19.07 5.75 11.67
CA LEU A 432 -19.34 6.71 12.76
C LEU A 432 -18.25 7.77 12.86
N TYR A 433 -16.98 7.38 12.65
CA TYR A 433 -15.88 8.32 12.63
C TYR A 433 -16.01 9.34 11.49
N HIS A 434 -16.31 8.87 10.28
CA HIS A 434 -16.55 9.74 9.11
C HIS A 434 -17.83 10.57 9.25
N GLU A 435 -18.92 9.98 9.75
CA GLU A 435 -20.14 10.74 10.02
C GLU A 435 -19.93 11.84 11.07
N ALA A 436 -19.07 11.60 12.06
CA ALA A 436 -18.69 12.58 13.07
C ALA A 436 -17.84 13.75 12.52
N GLN A 437 -17.32 13.64 11.28
CA GLN A 437 -16.51 14.67 10.63
C GLN A 437 -17.29 15.51 9.62
N VAL A 438 -18.53 15.18 9.38
CA VAL A 438 -19.39 15.83 8.39
C VAL A 438 -20.54 16.54 9.12
N ASP A 439 -20.86 17.73 8.65
CA ASP A 439 -22.05 18.45 9.09
C ASP A 439 -23.31 17.85 8.44
N GLN A 440 -24.25 17.40 9.23
CA GLN A 440 -25.42 16.66 8.77
C GLN A 440 -26.37 17.50 7.90
N LEU A 441 -26.38 18.82 8.05
CA LEU A 441 -27.24 19.71 7.28
C LEU A 441 -26.65 19.99 5.90
N THR A 442 -25.39 20.39 5.85
CA THR A 442 -24.75 20.88 4.61
C THR A 442 -24.00 19.80 3.83
N GLY A 443 -23.67 18.68 4.48
CA GLY A 443 -22.81 17.63 3.90
C GLY A 443 -21.33 18.01 3.80
N LEU A 444 -20.94 19.20 4.23
CA LEU A 444 -19.56 19.65 4.27
C LEU A 444 -18.81 19.01 5.45
N LYS A 445 -17.48 19.03 5.42
CA LYS A 445 -16.71 18.72 6.63
C LYS A 445 -17.08 19.70 7.76
N ASN A 446 -17.13 19.19 8.98
CA ASN A 446 -17.28 20.03 10.16
C ASN A 446 -15.90 20.38 10.77
N ARG A 447 -15.89 21.08 11.91
CA ARG A 447 -14.65 21.45 12.61
C ARG A 447 -13.73 20.26 12.90
N ARG A 448 -14.25 19.08 13.19
CA ARG A 448 -13.46 17.87 13.40
C ARG A 448 -12.83 17.38 12.09
N GLY A 449 -13.59 17.41 10.99
CA GLY A 449 -13.12 17.10 9.66
C GLY A 449 -12.05 18.07 9.13
N PHE A 450 -12.05 19.32 9.62
CA PHE A 450 -10.99 20.30 9.34
C PHE A 450 -9.62 19.82 9.82
N TYR A 451 -9.50 19.37 11.08
CA TYR A 451 -8.21 18.96 11.63
C TYR A 451 -7.62 17.75 10.91
N GLU A 452 -8.48 16.81 10.49
CA GLU A 452 -8.04 15.67 9.68
C GLU A 452 -7.54 16.13 8.30
N TYR A 453 -8.33 16.92 7.58
CA TYR A 453 -7.92 17.44 6.28
C TYR A 453 -6.65 18.30 6.36
N TYR A 454 -6.53 19.09 7.43
CA TYR A 454 -5.34 19.90 7.69
C TYR A 454 -4.10 19.02 7.89
N SER A 455 -4.20 17.96 8.69
CA SER A 455 -3.11 17.02 8.94
C SER A 455 -2.68 16.26 7.70
N ASP A 456 -3.66 15.73 6.95
CA ASP A 456 -3.43 14.77 5.88
C ASP A 456 -3.14 15.43 4.52
N SER A 457 -3.65 16.64 4.29
CA SER A 457 -3.56 17.31 3.00
C SER A 457 -2.86 18.66 3.08
N VAL A 458 -3.24 19.53 4.03
CA VAL A 458 -2.73 20.91 4.10
C VAL A 458 -1.29 20.95 4.60
N ARG A 459 -1.00 20.27 5.71
CA ARG A 459 0.33 20.27 6.30
C ARG A 459 1.42 19.69 5.39
N PRO A 460 1.18 18.60 4.63
CA PRO A 460 2.11 18.16 3.60
C PRO A 460 2.25 19.17 2.44
N ALA A 461 1.13 19.81 2.03
CA ALA A 461 1.13 20.78 0.95
C ALA A 461 1.96 22.02 1.28
N LEU A 462 1.88 22.53 2.51
CA LEU A 462 2.64 23.69 3.00
C LEU A 462 4.16 23.56 2.87
N ARG A 463 4.68 22.33 2.73
CA ARG A 463 6.12 22.10 2.53
C ARG A 463 6.61 22.44 1.12
N ASN A 464 5.71 22.37 0.13
CA ASN A 464 6.08 22.42 -1.29
C ASN A 464 5.31 23.47 -2.08
N GLN A 465 4.28 24.07 -1.51
CA GLN A 465 3.42 25.05 -2.18
C GLN A 465 2.75 25.97 -1.17
N THR A 466 2.31 27.14 -1.62
CA THR A 466 1.46 28.02 -0.83
C THR A 466 0.09 27.42 -0.59
N VAL A 467 -0.48 27.68 0.57
CA VAL A 467 -1.85 27.32 0.90
C VAL A 467 -2.53 28.53 1.52
N SER A 468 -3.64 28.96 0.94
CA SER A 468 -4.45 30.03 1.49
C SER A 468 -5.68 29.50 2.21
N VAL A 469 -6.16 30.28 3.17
CA VAL A 469 -7.39 30.03 3.92
C VAL A 469 -8.32 31.24 3.76
N ILE A 470 -9.61 30.92 3.55
CA ILE A 470 -10.69 31.91 3.59
C ILE A 470 -11.60 31.51 4.73
N MET A 471 -11.89 32.44 5.64
CA MET A 471 -12.94 32.29 6.65
C MET A 471 -14.06 33.24 6.31
N CYS A 472 -15.30 32.75 6.31
CA CYS A 472 -16.44 33.57 5.92
C CYS A 472 -17.69 33.28 6.80
N ASP A 473 -18.57 34.25 6.83
CA ASP A 473 -19.77 34.23 7.69
C ASP A 473 -20.94 34.90 6.97
N ILE A 474 -22.16 34.39 7.18
CA ILE A 474 -23.38 34.93 6.57
C ILE A 474 -23.83 36.16 7.39
N ASP A 475 -23.81 37.32 6.76
CA ASP A 475 -24.16 38.56 7.41
C ASP A 475 -25.62 38.55 7.87
N PHE A 476 -25.82 38.90 9.15
CA PHE A 476 -27.15 39.01 9.77
C PHE A 476 -27.98 37.71 9.70
N PHE A 477 -27.38 36.53 9.72
CA PHE A 477 -28.07 35.24 9.61
C PHE A 477 -29.18 35.05 10.67
N LYS A 478 -28.97 35.54 11.90
CA LYS A 478 -30.00 35.54 12.92
C LYS A 478 -31.29 36.23 12.45
N ARG A 479 -31.17 37.32 11.68
CA ARG A 479 -32.34 38.03 11.14
C ARG A 479 -33.10 37.17 10.12
N VAL A 480 -32.42 36.33 9.35
CA VAL A 480 -33.06 35.35 8.44
C VAL A 480 -33.91 34.39 9.26
N ASN A 481 -33.33 33.79 10.32
CA ASN A 481 -34.05 32.87 11.20
C ASN A 481 -35.26 33.55 11.90
N ASP A 482 -35.05 34.76 12.39
CA ASP A 482 -36.12 35.52 13.09
C ASP A 482 -37.27 35.94 12.14
N THR A 483 -36.99 36.13 10.85
CA THR A 483 -37.96 36.58 9.84
C THR A 483 -38.68 35.43 9.15
N TYR A 484 -37.93 34.38 8.73
CA TYR A 484 -38.44 33.31 7.87
C TYR A 484 -38.49 31.94 8.56
N GLY A 485 -38.01 31.85 9.81
CA GLY A 485 -37.96 30.63 10.60
C GLY A 485 -36.69 29.80 10.34
N HIS A 486 -36.41 28.86 11.26
CA HIS A 486 -35.19 28.03 11.19
C HIS A 486 -35.08 27.16 9.95
N THR A 487 -36.20 26.67 9.39
CA THR A 487 -36.20 25.88 8.17
C THR A 487 -35.69 26.67 6.94
N ALA A 488 -36.02 27.98 6.92
CA ALA A 488 -35.50 28.90 5.90
C ALA A 488 -34.00 29.16 6.09
N GLY A 489 -33.57 29.34 7.36
CA GLY A 489 -32.13 29.41 7.68
C GLY A 489 -31.36 28.18 7.26
N ASP A 490 -31.90 26.98 7.49
CA ASP A 490 -31.30 25.72 7.02
C ASP A 490 -31.19 25.66 5.50
N ALA A 491 -32.20 26.13 4.77
CA ALA A 491 -32.17 26.22 3.31
C ALA A 491 -31.07 27.19 2.82
N VAL A 492 -30.92 28.34 3.47
CA VAL A 492 -29.84 29.31 3.19
C VAL A 492 -28.48 28.69 3.44
N LEU A 493 -28.28 28.00 4.57
CA LEU A 493 -27.01 27.32 4.87
C LEU A 493 -26.64 26.27 3.80
N MET A 494 -27.58 25.44 3.37
CA MET A 494 -27.38 24.45 2.30
C MET A 494 -27.07 25.13 0.97
N TYR A 495 -27.74 26.21 0.65
CA TYR A 495 -27.53 26.96 -0.58
C TYR A 495 -26.14 27.62 -0.63
N ILE A 496 -25.71 28.25 0.47
CA ILE A 496 -24.37 28.82 0.58
C ILE A 496 -23.31 27.72 0.50
N ALA A 497 -23.48 26.60 1.20
CA ALA A 497 -22.57 25.46 1.13
C ALA A 497 -22.36 24.96 -0.31
N ASP A 498 -23.42 24.88 -1.10
CA ASP A 498 -23.35 24.50 -2.51
C ASP A 498 -22.59 25.53 -3.37
N ILE A 499 -22.82 26.84 -3.16
CA ILE A 499 -22.05 27.90 -3.82
C ILE A 499 -20.56 27.78 -3.48
N LEU A 500 -20.22 27.67 -2.20
CA LEU A 500 -18.82 27.56 -1.76
C LEU A 500 -18.13 26.33 -2.39
N GLN A 501 -18.79 25.19 -2.37
CA GLN A 501 -18.26 23.94 -2.90
C GLN A 501 -18.02 23.99 -4.42
N ARG A 502 -18.96 24.60 -5.17
CA ARG A 502 -18.80 24.79 -6.63
C ARG A 502 -17.68 25.77 -6.95
N SER A 503 -17.46 26.79 -6.12
CA SER A 503 -16.47 27.83 -6.36
C SER A 503 -15.02 27.33 -6.26
N ILE A 504 -14.74 26.36 -5.40
CA ILE A 504 -13.39 25.76 -5.27
C ILE A 504 -13.05 24.79 -6.40
N ARG A 505 -14.03 24.31 -7.19
CA ARG A 505 -13.87 23.38 -8.34
C ARG A 505 -13.03 22.12 -8.01
N GLY A 506 -13.14 21.61 -6.79
CA GLY A 506 -12.41 20.43 -6.33
C GLY A 506 -10.94 20.67 -5.95
N ASN A 507 -10.44 21.90 -6.03
CA ASN A 507 -9.09 22.26 -5.61
C ASN A 507 -9.10 22.87 -4.20
N GLY A 508 -9.31 22.05 -3.20
CA GLY A 508 -9.41 22.46 -1.79
C GLY A 508 -10.56 21.78 -1.07
N GLU A 509 -10.85 22.24 0.12
CA GLU A 509 -11.93 21.72 0.97
C GLU A 509 -12.75 22.86 1.58
N VAL A 510 -14.06 22.65 1.68
CA VAL A 510 -14.99 23.57 2.35
C VAL A 510 -15.45 22.92 3.64
N ILE A 511 -15.35 23.67 4.72
CA ILE A 511 -15.66 23.24 6.08
C ILE A 511 -16.75 24.14 6.66
N ARG A 512 -17.77 23.58 7.28
CA ARG A 512 -18.66 24.33 8.14
C ARG A 512 -18.05 24.44 9.53
N TRP A 513 -17.54 25.62 9.85
CA TRP A 513 -16.76 25.88 11.08
C TRP A 513 -17.62 26.07 12.30
N GLY A 514 -18.74 26.76 12.13
CA GLY A 514 -19.71 27.10 13.18
C GLY A 514 -21.13 27.09 12.67
N GLY A 515 -22.04 27.79 13.35
CA GLY A 515 -23.45 27.90 12.98
C GLY A 515 -23.66 28.42 11.56
N GLU A 516 -23.09 29.58 11.28
CA GLU A 516 -23.18 30.33 10.01
C GLU A 516 -21.80 30.63 9.39
N GLU A 517 -20.74 30.05 9.98
CA GLU A 517 -19.34 30.25 9.58
C GLU A 517 -18.80 29.10 8.76
N PHE A 518 -18.02 29.42 7.73
CA PHE A 518 -17.37 28.47 6.85
C PHE A 518 -15.89 28.77 6.68
N ILE A 519 -15.09 27.74 6.45
CA ILE A 519 -13.67 27.83 6.11
C ILE A 519 -13.44 27.14 4.76
N LEU A 520 -12.65 27.77 3.89
CA LEU A 520 -12.14 27.18 2.67
C LEU A 520 -10.62 27.05 2.79
N LEU A 521 -10.10 25.86 2.60
CA LEU A 521 -8.66 25.57 2.53
C LEU A 521 -8.27 25.34 1.08
N LEU A 522 -7.28 26.10 0.58
CA LEU A 522 -6.97 26.21 -0.84
C LEU A 522 -5.49 25.91 -1.13
N PRO A 523 -5.09 24.62 -1.17
CA PRO A 523 -3.75 24.23 -1.55
C PRO A 523 -3.40 24.70 -2.98
N GLY A 524 -2.18 25.24 -3.15
CA GLY A 524 -1.69 25.74 -4.43
C GLY A 524 -2.22 27.10 -4.85
N ARG A 525 -2.95 27.81 -3.99
CA ARG A 525 -3.36 29.20 -4.23
C ARG A 525 -2.65 30.13 -3.28
N ASP A 526 -2.10 31.21 -3.83
CA ASP A 526 -1.53 32.31 -3.07
C ASP A 526 -2.62 33.27 -2.54
N LEU A 527 -2.20 34.28 -1.78
CA LEU A 527 -3.11 35.24 -1.17
C LEU A 527 -3.95 36.00 -2.21
N GLU A 528 -3.34 36.42 -3.32
CA GLU A 528 -4.02 37.20 -4.38
C GLU A 528 -5.13 36.38 -5.04
N GLN A 529 -4.83 35.14 -5.38
CA GLN A 529 -5.80 34.18 -5.96
C GLN A 529 -6.93 33.83 -4.98
N ALA A 530 -6.63 33.74 -3.68
CA ALA A 530 -7.63 33.49 -2.65
C ALA A 530 -8.55 34.69 -2.43
N VAL A 531 -7.99 35.91 -2.44
CA VAL A 531 -8.77 37.17 -2.38
C VAL A 531 -9.68 37.30 -3.59
N GLN A 532 -9.18 37.02 -4.79
CA GLN A 532 -9.99 37.02 -6.01
C GLN A 532 -11.16 36.02 -5.90
N LEU A 533 -10.90 34.80 -5.45
CA LEU A 533 -11.95 33.79 -5.24
C LEU A 533 -13.00 34.25 -4.21
N ALA A 534 -12.54 34.84 -3.08
CA ALA A 534 -13.45 35.36 -2.05
C ALA A 534 -14.36 36.47 -2.60
N GLU A 535 -13.86 37.37 -3.45
CA GLU A 535 -14.64 38.42 -4.10
C GLU A 535 -15.63 37.84 -5.13
N GLU A 536 -15.24 36.82 -5.89
CA GLU A 536 -16.15 36.09 -6.79
C GLU A 536 -17.31 35.45 -6.02
N ILE A 537 -17.00 34.80 -4.89
CA ILE A 537 -18.02 34.19 -4.03
C ILE A 537 -18.91 35.28 -3.43
N ARG A 538 -18.33 36.34 -2.86
CA ARG A 538 -19.06 37.45 -2.26
C ARG A 538 -20.08 38.04 -3.26
N THR A 539 -19.64 38.36 -4.46
CA THR A 539 -20.48 38.92 -5.50
C THR A 539 -21.58 37.94 -5.94
N THR A 540 -21.23 36.65 -6.03
CA THR A 540 -22.20 35.58 -6.37
C THR A 540 -23.32 35.50 -5.34
N VAL A 541 -22.96 35.50 -4.05
CA VAL A 541 -23.93 35.44 -2.95
C VAL A 541 -24.78 36.71 -2.88
N GLU A 542 -24.17 37.88 -3.07
CA GLU A 542 -24.88 39.17 -3.06
C GLU A 542 -25.94 39.24 -4.18
N VAL A 543 -25.63 38.71 -5.38
CA VAL A 543 -26.51 38.80 -6.55
C VAL A 543 -27.56 37.68 -6.57
N GLN A 544 -27.15 36.47 -6.17
CA GLN A 544 -28.02 35.30 -6.22
C GLN A 544 -28.74 35.11 -4.88
N GLY A 545 -30.05 35.20 -4.89
CA GLY A 545 -30.87 34.88 -3.74
C GLY A 545 -31.08 33.37 -3.59
N CYS A 546 -31.26 32.91 -2.36
CA CYS A 546 -31.64 31.53 -2.05
C CYS A 546 -33.12 31.32 -2.36
N PRO A 547 -33.50 30.41 -3.30
CA PRO A 547 -34.88 30.07 -3.54
C PRO A 547 -35.46 29.35 -2.29
N TYR A 548 -36.58 29.91 -1.76
CA TYR A 548 -37.27 29.28 -0.66
C TYR A 548 -38.77 29.45 -0.82
N GLU A 549 -39.49 28.33 -0.96
CA GLU A 549 -40.94 28.29 -1.28
C GLU A 549 -41.27 29.16 -2.49
N THR A 550 -41.99 30.29 -2.30
CA THR A 550 -42.35 31.23 -3.37
C THR A 550 -41.52 32.53 -3.35
N GLU A 551 -40.57 32.64 -2.46
CA GLU A 551 -39.75 33.83 -2.23
C GLU A 551 -38.27 33.56 -2.53
N GLU A 552 -37.49 34.63 -2.59
CA GLU A 552 -36.03 34.61 -2.76
C GLU A 552 -35.41 35.32 -1.54
N ILE A 553 -34.69 34.55 -0.69
CA ILE A 553 -34.01 35.10 0.48
C ILE A 553 -32.63 35.59 0.06
N ARG A 554 -32.41 36.90 0.21
CA ARG A 554 -31.12 37.52 -0.09
C ARG A 554 -30.28 37.73 1.15
N VAL A 555 -29.03 37.28 1.05
CA VAL A 555 -28.04 37.45 2.12
C VAL A 555 -26.73 37.99 1.52
N THR A 556 -25.88 38.52 2.36
CA THR A 556 -24.48 38.83 2.02
C THR A 556 -23.56 38.04 2.93
N MET A 557 -22.29 38.02 2.59
CA MET A 557 -21.25 37.37 3.39
C MET A 557 -20.04 38.28 3.57
N SER A 558 -19.40 38.16 4.72
CA SER A 558 -18.11 38.79 5.04
C SER A 558 -17.01 37.74 5.01
N PHE A 559 -15.80 38.14 4.55
CA PHE A 559 -14.68 37.24 4.31
C PHE A 559 -13.40 37.77 4.93
N GLY A 560 -12.67 36.91 5.66
CA GLY A 560 -11.28 37.09 6.02
C GLY A 560 -10.42 36.17 5.17
N VAL A 561 -9.32 36.62 4.62
CA VAL A 561 -8.42 35.83 3.77
C VAL A 561 -6.99 35.95 4.27
N ARG A 562 -6.28 34.83 4.30
CA ARG A 562 -4.87 34.79 4.66
C ARG A 562 -4.15 33.62 3.99
N GLU A 563 -2.84 33.78 3.78
CA GLU A 563 -1.95 32.66 3.47
C GLU A 563 -1.55 31.98 4.79
N LEU A 564 -1.55 30.65 4.80
CA LEU A 564 -1.16 29.84 5.96
C LEU A 564 0.34 29.86 6.16
N ASP A 565 0.76 30.00 7.38
CA ASP A 565 2.16 29.90 7.79
C ASP A 565 2.45 28.46 8.26
N ALA A 566 3.46 27.82 7.63
CA ALA A 566 3.85 26.44 7.94
C ALA A 566 4.51 26.31 9.33
N ASP A 567 5.05 27.39 9.88
CA ASP A 567 5.83 27.38 11.12
C ASP A 567 4.95 27.55 12.38
N ILE A 568 3.65 27.83 12.20
CA ILE A 568 2.72 28.03 13.32
C ILE A 568 1.62 26.95 13.33
N PRO A 569 1.04 26.64 14.50
CA PRO A 569 -0.04 25.67 14.63
C PRO A 569 -1.29 26.02 13.81
N ALA A 570 -2.08 25.01 13.45
CA ALA A 570 -3.33 25.20 12.72
C ALA A 570 -4.28 26.18 13.41
N ASP A 571 -4.46 26.03 14.73
CA ASP A 571 -5.36 26.90 15.51
C ASP A 571 -4.95 28.37 15.45
N GLU A 572 -3.67 28.65 15.56
CA GLU A 572 -3.13 30.01 15.48
C GLU A 572 -3.29 30.62 14.07
N ASN A 573 -3.11 29.80 13.01
CA ASN A 573 -3.43 30.22 11.66
C ASN A 573 -4.91 30.62 11.50
N ILE A 574 -5.81 29.85 12.13
CA ILE A 574 -7.25 30.12 12.10
C ILE A 574 -7.60 31.38 12.91
N GLU A 575 -6.97 31.59 14.07
CA GLU A 575 -7.15 32.82 14.84
C GLU A 575 -6.78 34.08 14.05
N TYR A 576 -5.70 34.00 13.27
CA TYR A 576 -5.28 35.15 12.44
C TYR A 576 -6.23 35.44 11.27
N VAL A 577 -6.86 34.44 10.67
CA VAL A 577 -7.86 34.70 9.62
C VAL A 577 -9.19 35.16 10.21
N ASP A 578 -9.55 34.71 11.44
CA ASP A 578 -10.73 35.17 12.15
C ASP A 578 -10.64 36.67 12.46
N VAL A 579 -9.48 37.19 12.84
CA VAL A 579 -9.25 38.64 13.02
C VAL A 579 -9.59 39.40 11.71
N LYS A 580 -9.26 38.84 10.51
CA LYS A 580 -9.59 39.46 9.24
C LYS A 580 -11.09 39.41 8.94
N LEU A 581 -11.75 38.33 9.27
CA LEU A 581 -13.22 38.22 9.16
C LEU A 581 -13.89 39.20 10.09
N TYR A 582 -13.40 39.31 11.32
CA TYR A 582 -13.94 40.30 12.29
C TYR A 582 -13.79 41.75 11.79
N GLU A 583 -12.61 42.08 11.19
CA GLU A 583 -12.39 43.39 10.57
C GLU A 583 -13.39 43.64 9.43
N ALA A 584 -13.68 42.64 8.58
CA ALA A 584 -14.68 42.74 7.52
C ALA A 584 -16.08 43.04 8.09
N LYS A 585 -16.46 42.39 9.18
CA LYS A 585 -17.76 42.63 9.87
C LYS A 585 -17.87 44.03 10.50
N GLU A 586 -16.80 44.51 11.17
CA GLU A 586 -16.78 45.82 11.82
C GLU A 586 -16.73 46.99 10.83
N THR A 587 -16.07 46.81 9.69
CA THR A 587 -15.91 47.87 8.69
C THR A 587 -17.09 48.00 7.72
N GLY A 588 -18.18 47.23 7.91
CA GLY A 588 -19.45 47.42 7.20
C GLY A 588 -20.02 46.20 6.53
N ARG A 589 -19.46 45.01 6.73
CA ARG A 589 -19.90 43.73 6.15
C ARG A 589 -19.83 43.66 4.65
N ASN A 590 -20.29 42.55 4.05
CA ASN A 590 -20.33 42.30 2.59
C ASN A 590 -19.01 42.69 1.90
N ARG A 591 -17.88 42.21 2.41
CA ARG A 591 -16.56 42.53 1.91
C ARG A 591 -15.52 41.46 2.21
N VAL A 592 -14.41 41.57 1.52
CA VAL A 592 -13.21 40.75 1.73
C VAL A 592 -12.13 41.61 2.40
N VAL A 593 -11.49 41.06 3.45
CA VAL A 593 -10.30 41.64 4.11
C VAL A 593 -9.19 40.60 4.13
N SER A 594 -7.97 40.98 3.75
CA SER A 594 -6.80 40.11 3.74
C SER A 594 -5.64 40.66 4.59
#